data_2b97ba257f93d95fd6aa20a2a57ef438
#
_entry.id   2b97ba257f93d95fd6aa20a2a57ef438
#
_cell.length_a   1.000
_cell.length_b   1.000
_cell.length_c   1.000
_cell.angle_alpha   90.00
_cell.angle_beta   90.00
_cell.angle_gamma   90.00
#
_symmetry.space_group_name_H-M   'P 1'
#
loop_
_entity.id
_entity.type
_entity.pdbx_description
1 polymer ?
#
loop_
_entity_poly.entity_id
_entity_poly.type
_entity_poly.pdbx_seq_one_letter_code
_entity_poly.pdbx_strand_id
1 'polypeptide(L)'
;MILILGCSFSLGWYSYDGTKETLHTDYCWYDELDQPHQVYSHPSGGIMAYCGCLNDLDTKKYSAIIVQETWEPRIVIQEKIEYYQARPNVFAWTIDNVLQNRLGGLPNLQTKIAKKYNFEWQKGMSDWFWSLEQKHLGWDLLSEACASHLDHLAQQTGLPTYSYSFTGVKYPYKYIKYLDVKPATEQLFYKKDLHNPDLHFTRKGNTVLGQMIKKGLGDGLQ
;
A
#
# COMPACT_ATOMS: atom_id res chain seq x y z
N MET A 1 -11.36 -17.13 -0.90
CA MET A 1 -11.44 -15.64 -0.97
C MET A 1 -10.02 -15.08 -0.89
N ILE A 2 -9.68 -14.06 -1.67
CA ILE A 2 -8.35 -13.43 -1.69
C ILE A 2 -8.32 -12.29 -0.67
N LEU A 3 -7.24 -12.21 0.12
CA LEU A 3 -6.91 -11.03 0.92
C LEU A 3 -6.04 -10.07 0.09
N ILE A 4 -6.42 -8.81 0.04
CA ILE A 4 -5.66 -7.76 -0.65
C ILE A 4 -5.24 -6.70 0.37
N LEU A 5 -3.95 -6.44 0.45
CA LEU A 5 -3.34 -5.38 1.26
C LEU A 5 -2.84 -4.27 0.34
N GLY A 6 -3.32 -3.05 0.53
CA GLY A 6 -3.03 -1.98 -0.40
C GLY A 6 -3.01 -0.56 0.18
N CYS A 7 -2.72 0.40 -0.68
CA CYS A 7 -2.75 1.82 -0.37
C CYS A 7 -3.94 2.50 -1.06
N SER A 8 -3.90 3.82 -1.22
CA SER A 8 -4.94 4.60 -1.90
C SER A 8 -5.34 4.05 -3.29
N PHE A 9 -4.41 3.46 -4.02
CA PHE A 9 -4.68 2.82 -5.32
C PHE A 9 -5.59 1.60 -5.20
N SER A 10 -5.53 0.85 -4.11
CA SER A 10 -6.45 -0.25 -3.84
C SER A 10 -7.71 0.19 -3.07
N LEU A 11 -7.70 1.37 -2.48
CA LEU A 11 -8.91 1.95 -1.88
C LEU A 11 -9.85 2.54 -2.94
N GLY A 12 -9.32 2.81 -4.12
CA GLY A 12 -10.07 3.45 -5.20
C GLY A 12 -10.20 4.96 -5.01
N TRP A 13 -9.26 5.59 -4.33
CA TRP A 13 -9.23 7.04 -4.20
C TRP A 13 -8.69 7.69 -5.47
N TYR A 14 -9.29 8.81 -5.84
CA TYR A 14 -8.76 9.71 -6.86
C TYR A 14 -9.19 11.14 -6.54
N SER A 15 -8.39 12.10 -6.94
CA SER A 15 -8.74 13.52 -6.91
C SER A 15 -9.05 13.96 -8.33
N TYR A 16 -10.24 14.50 -8.52
CA TYR A 16 -10.64 15.08 -9.78
C TYR A 16 -10.05 16.48 -9.90
N ASP A 17 -9.40 16.80 -11.01
CA ASP A 17 -8.88 18.13 -11.42
C ASP A 17 -7.96 18.86 -10.43
N GLY A 18 -7.38 18.18 -9.46
CA GLY A 18 -6.49 18.80 -8.47
C GLY A 18 -7.23 19.57 -7.36
N THR A 19 -8.56 19.47 -7.29
CA THR A 19 -9.33 19.97 -6.14
C THR A 19 -9.11 19.07 -4.93
N LYS A 20 -9.39 19.61 -3.72
CA LYS A 20 -9.23 18.85 -2.47
C LYS A 20 -10.29 17.76 -2.25
N GLU A 21 -11.22 17.62 -3.15
CA GLU A 21 -12.26 16.59 -3.05
C GLU A 21 -11.69 15.24 -3.48
N THR A 22 -11.55 14.38 -2.50
CA THR A 22 -11.18 12.99 -2.74
C THR A 22 -12.43 12.21 -3.08
N LEU A 23 -12.51 11.73 -4.29
CA LEU A 23 -13.60 10.88 -4.74
C LEU A 23 -13.21 9.42 -4.60
N HIS A 24 -14.18 8.57 -4.29
CA HIS A 24 -14.01 7.13 -4.34
C HIS A 24 -14.58 6.60 -5.65
N THR A 25 -13.80 5.78 -6.34
CA THR A 25 -14.35 5.02 -7.48
C THR A 25 -15.08 3.79 -6.96
N ASP A 26 -16.15 3.42 -7.61
CA ASP A 26 -16.89 2.18 -7.39
C ASP A 26 -16.20 0.97 -8.05
N TYR A 27 -15.08 1.19 -8.74
CA TYR A 27 -14.34 0.17 -9.48
C TYR A 27 -12.84 0.30 -9.23
N CYS A 28 -12.16 -0.82 -9.02
CA CYS A 28 -10.73 -0.88 -8.80
C CYS A 28 -10.13 -2.11 -9.52
N TRP A 29 -8.82 -2.20 -9.60
CA TRP A 29 -8.11 -3.24 -10.32
C TRP A 29 -8.50 -4.68 -9.90
N TYR A 30 -8.85 -4.88 -8.64
CA TYR A 30 -9.24 -6.19 -8.13
C TYR A 30 -10.65 -6.62 -8.53
N ASP A 31 -11.47 -5.72 -9.06
CA ASP A 31 -12.78 -6.07 -9.63
C ASP A 31 -12.63 -6.87 -10.95
N GLU A 32 -11.41 -6.92 -11.52
CA GLU A 32 -11.06 -7.81 -12.64
C GLU A 32 -10.73 -9.25 -12.19
N LEU A 33 -10.59 -9.49 -10.90
CA LEU A 33 -10.33 -10.84 -10.38
C LEU A 33 -11.64 -11.64 -10.36
N ASP A 34 -11.62 -12.86 -10.89
CA ASP A 34 -12.80 -13.73 -10.94
C ASP A 34 -13.15 -14.34 -9.58
N GLN A 35 -12.36 -14.08 -8.55
CA GLN A 35 -12.51 -14.68 -7.23
C GLN A 35 -13.02 -13.68 -6.20
N PRO A 36 -13.84 -14.12 -5.25
CA PRO A 36 -14.20 -13.29 -4.10
C PRO A 36 -12.94 -12.77 -3.40
N HIS A 37 -12.94 -11.50 -3.07
CA HIS A 37 -11.81 -10.82 -2.43
C HIS A 37 -12.28 -9.93 -1.29
N GLN A 38 -11.37 -9.66 -0.38
CA GLN A 38 -11.52 -8.68 0.68
C GLN A 38 -10.28 -7.80 0.71
N VAL A 39 -10.49 -6.50 0.69
CA VAL A 39 -9.43 -5.50 0.59
C VAL A 39 -9.26 -4.80 1.92
N TYR A 40 -8.04 -4.73 2.39
CA TYR A 40 -7.63 -3.85 3.47
C TYR A 40 -6.65 -2.83 2.91
N SER A 41 -7.02 -1.59 2.98
CA SER A 41 -6.30 -0.52 2.30
C SER A 41 -6.31 0.78 3.09
N HIS A 42 -5.27 1.58 2.91
CA HIS A 42 -5.18 2.90 3.52
C HIS A 42 -4.48 3.88 2.57
N PRO A 43 -4.96 5.13 2.47
CA PRO A 43 -4.17 6.19 1.85
C PRO A 43 -2.81 6.25 2.54
N SER A 44 -1.75 6.07 1.77
CA SER A 44 -0.40 5.98 2.34
C SER A 44 -0.07 4.66 3.07
N GLY A 45 -0.85 3.61 2.88
CA GLY A 45 -0.48 2.26 3.33
C GLY A 45 0.86 1.84 2.74
N GLY A 46 1.68 1.14 3.52
CA GLY A 46 2.99 0.60 3.13
C GLY A 46 3.27 -0.70 3.87
N ILE A 47 4.42 -1.29 3.62
CA ILE A 47 4.79 -2.63 4.12
C ILE A 47 4.63 -2.75 5.64
N MET A 48 5.02 -1.74 6.41
CA MET A 48 4.86 -1.75 7.86
C MET A 48 3.40 -1.87 8.29
N ALA A 49 2.49 -1.16 7.61
CA ALA A 49 1.06 -1.25 7.87
C ALA A 49 0.50 -2.64 7.52
N TYR A 50 1.01 -3.25 6.45
CA TYR A 50 0.60 -4.59 6.05
C TYR A 50 1.03 -5.66 7.05
N CYS A 51 2.20 -5.50 7.67
CA CYS A 51 2.60 -6.35 8.80
C CYS A 51 1.59 -6.26 9.95
N GLY A 52 1.18 -5.04 10.32
CA GLY A 52 0.14 -4.85 11.33
C GLY A 52 -1.17 -5.55 10.96
N CYS A 53 -1.63 -5.40 9.71
CA CYS A 53 -2.83 -6.08 9.23
C CYS A 53 -2.73 -7.60 9.33
N LEU A 54 -1.62 -8.20 8.90
CA LEU A 54 -1.45 -9.65 8.96
C LEU A 54 -1.40 -10.19 10.39
N ASN A 55 -0.90 -9.41 11.34
CA ASN A 55 -0.93 -9.78 12.75
C ASN A 55 -2.34 -9.73 13.35
N ASP A 56 -3.18 -8.81 12.89
CA ASP A 56 -4.51 -8.58 13.46
C ASP A 56 -5.61 -9.44 12.82
N LEU A 57 -5.45 -9.83 11.56
CA LEU A 57 -6.49 -10.49 10.79
C LEU A 57 -6.49 -12.00 10.98
N ASP A 58 -7.69 -12.58 11.12
CA ASP A 58 -7.86 -14.03 10.94
C ASP A 58 -7.70 -14.40 9.47
N THR A 59 -6.54 -14.96 9.13
CA THR A 59 -6.19 -15.30 7.76
C THR A 59 -6.78 -16.62 7.26
N LYS A 60 -7.38 -17.43 8.13
CA LYS A 60 -7.92 -18.78 7.81
C LYS A 60 -9.02 -18.76 6.76
N LYS A 61 -9.73 -17.65 6.61
CA LYS A 61 -10.83 -17.49 5.63
C LYS A 61 -10.34 -17.17 4.21
N TYR A 62 -9.04 -16.93 4.03
CA TYR A 62 -8.48 -16.59 2.73
C TYR A 62 -7.79 -17.78 2.08
N SER A 63 -7.73 -17.76 0.76
CA SER A 63 -7.04 -18.75 -0.07
C SER A 63 -5.70 -18.24 -0.63
N ALA A 64 -5.52 -16.93 -0.64
CA ALA A 64 -4.28 -16.27 -1.08
C ALA A 64 -4.20 -14.84 -0.53
N ILE A 65 -3.03 -14.25 -0.59
CA ILE A 65 -2.75 -12.86 -0.22
C ILE A 65 -2.13 -12.15 -1.41
N ILE A 66 -2.59 -10.93 -1.70
CA ILE A 66 -1.96 -10.03 -2.67
C ILE A 66 -1.56 -8.75 -1.95
N VAL A 67 -0.30 -8.38 -2.06
CA VAL A 67 0.29 -7.17 -1.47
C VAL A 67 0.59 -6.17 -2.58
N GLN A 68 0.05 -4.98 -2.46
CA GLN A 68 0.39 -3.85 -3.30
C GLN A 68 1.53 -3.06 -2.66
N GLU A 69 2.73 -3.17 -3.20
CA GLU A 69 3.84 -2.31 -2.81
C GLU A 69 3.72 -0.94 -3.45
N THR A 70 4.14 0.06 -2.73
CA THR A 70 4.07 1.45 -3.15
C THR A 70 5.42 2.14 -2.93
N TRP A 71 5.41 3.48 -2.97
CA TRP A 71 6.62 4.26 -2.68
C TRP A 71 6.95 4.18 -1.19
N GLU A 72 7.99 3.43 -0.88
CA GLU A 72 8.55 3.33 0.46
C GLU A 72 9.73 4.35 0.62
N PRO A 73 10.09 4.70 1.83
CA PRO A 73 9.58 4.17 3.10
C PRO A 73 8.33 4.89 3.61
N ARG A 74 7.48 4.13 4.29
CA ARG A 74 6.29 4.63 4.99
C ARG A 74 6.26 4.06 6.39
N ILE A 75 6.48 4.91 7.40
CA ILE A 75 6.49 4.50 8.80
C ILE A 75 5.11 4.74 9.41
N VAL A 76 4.55 3.71 10.00
CA VAL A 76 3.32 3.79 10.77
C VAL A 76 3.67 3.99 12.24
N ILE A 77 3.12 5.06 12.83
CA ILE A 77 3.24 5.33 14.26
C ILE A 77 1.84 5.24 14.84
N GLN A 78 1.43 4.04 15.22
CA GLN A 78 0.12 3.83 15.80
C GLN A 78 0.14 2.64 16.75
N GLU A 79 -0.56 2.77 17.90
CA GLU A 79 -0.70 1.68 18.86
C GLU A 79 -1.76 0.66 18.44
N LYS A 80 -2.76 1.09 17.67
CA LYS A 80 -3.86 0.24 17.22
C LYS A 80 -4.33 0.62 15.82
N ILE A 81 -4.55 -0.38 14.98
CA ILE A 81 -5.20 -0.21 13.69
C ILE A 81 -6.71 -0.34 13.89
N GLU A 82 -7.44 0.69 13.51
CA GLU A 82 -8.90 0.67 13.47
C GLU A 82 -9.38 0.55 12.03
N TYR A 83 -10.30 -0.38 11.79
CA TYR A 83 -10.84 -0.64 10.47
C TYR A 83 -12.25 -0.06 10.33
N TYR A 84 -12.54 0.55 9.21
CA TYR A 84 -13.89 0.94 8.84
C TYR A 84 -14.23 0.46 7.42
N GLN A 85 -15.48 0.13 7.19
CA GLN A 85 -15.92 -0.30 5.88
C GLN A 85 -16.09 0.91 4.95
N ALA A 86 -15.24 1.02 3.94
CA ALA A 86 -15.31 2.10 2.94
C ALA A 86 -16.33 1.81 1.84
N ARG A 87 -16.45 0.52 1.44
CA ARG A 87 -17.46 0.00 0.50
C ARG A 87 -17.59 -1.51 0.70
N PRO A 88 -18.53 -2.21 0.06
CA PRO A 88 -18.63 -3.67 0.17
C PRO A 88 -17.27 -4.33 -0.07
N ASN A 89 -16.87 -5.23 0.82
CA ASN A 89 -15.59 -5.97 0.80
C ASN A 89 -14.31 -5.12 0.82
N VAL A 90 -14.40 -3.79 1.02
CA VAL A 90 -13.25 -2.90 1.13
C VAL A 90 -13.25 -2.24 2.50
N PHE A 91 -12.21 -2.55 3.27
CA PHE A 91 -11.97 -1.99 4.59
C PHE A 91 -10.79 -1.02 4.50
N ALA A 92 -11.05 0.21 4.91
CA ALA A 92 -9.98 1.17 5.14
C ALA A 92 -9.59 1.11 6.62
N TRP A 93 -8.34 1.37 6.92
CA TRP A 93 -7.93 1.62 8.29
C TRP A 93 -7.55 3.08 8.49
N THR A 94 -7.79 3.56 9.70
CA THR A 94 -7.32 4.87 10.09
C THR A 94 -5.88 4.73 10.59
N ILE A 95 -4.97 5.40 9.94
CA ILE A 95 -3.63 5.62 10.45
C ILE A 95 -3.52 7.09 10.76
N ASP A 96 -3.67 7.45 12.01
CA ASP A 96 -3.59 8.84 12.44
C ASP A 96 -2.18 9.43 12.25
N ASN A 97 -1.18 8.58 12.11
CA ASN A 97 0.21 8.96 12.10
C ASN A 97 1.03 8.10 11.13
N VAL A 98 1.05 8.48 9.85
CA VAL A 98 1.97 7.94 8.86
C VAL A 98 3.03 8.98 8.55
N LEU A 99 4.28 8.62 8.76
CA LEU A 99 5.41 9.38 8.24
C LEU A 99 5.70 8.89 6.81
N GLN A 100 5.56 9.80 5.85
CA GLN A 100 5.91 9.52 4.46
C GLN A 100 7.12 10.35 4.08
N ASN A 101 8.08 9.71 3.45
CA ASN A 101 9.13 10.43 2.75
C ASN A 101 8.56 10.96 1.42
N ARG A 102 7.91 12.12 1.47
CA ARG A 102 7.62 12.92 0.29
C ARG A 102 8.21 14.29 0.50
N LEU A 103 9.10 14.68 -0.38
CA LEU A 103 9.53 16.06 -0.55
C LEU A 103 8.29 16.99 -0.52
N GLY A 104 8.13 17.76 0.55
CA GLY A 104 7.06 18.74 0.72
C GLY A 104 5.82 18.34 1.53
N GLY A 105 5.66 17.08 1.97
CA GLY A 105 4.46 16.62 2.71
C GLY A 105 4.53 16.76 4.24
N LEU A 106 5.70 17.05 4.78
CA LEU A 106 5.97 17.09 6.22
C LEU A 106 5.24 18.20 7.04
N PRO A 107 4.99 19.42 6.52
CA PRO A 107 4.40 20.47 7.34
C PRO A 107 3.00 20.13 7.88
N ASN A 108 2.18 19.44 7.10
CA ASN A 108 0.81 19.11 7.49
C ASN A 108 0.75 17.93 8.47
N LEU A 109 1.67 16.99 8.35
CA LEU A 109 1.77 15.85 9.25
C LEU A 109 2.37 16.29 10.61
N GLN A 110 3.41 17.13 10.57
CA GLN A 110 3.99 17.76 11.76
C GLN A 110 2.90 18.43 12.62
N THR A 111 1.94 19.10 12.00
CA THR A 111 0.87 19.80 12.72
C THR A 111 -0.12 18.86 13.41
N LYS A 112 -0.43 17.71 12.83
CA LYS A 112 -1.31 16.71 13.44
C LYS A 112 -0.63 15.93 14.56
N ILE A 113 0.60 15.51 14.34
CA ILE A 113 1.43 14.84 15.34
C ILE A 113 1.75 15.82 16.48
N ALA A 114 2.02 17.11 16.18
CA ALA A 114 2.26 18.16 17.16
C ALA A 114 1.14 18.31 18.16
N LYS A 115 -0.09 18.24 17.70
CA LYS A 115 -1.25 18.39 18.56
C LYS A 115 -1.49 17.20 19.49
N LYS A 116 -1.02 16.00 19.10
CA LYS A 116 -1.29 14.76 19.84
C LYS A 116 -0.17 14.37 20.81
N TYR A 117 1.07 14.66 20.47
CA TYR A 117 2.23 14.13 21.21
C TYR A 117 3.20 15.22 21.59
N ASN A 118 3.04 16.17 22.21
CA ASN A 118 3.91 17.24 22.70
C ASN A 118 5.13 17.58 21.79
N PHE A 119 5.34 18.84 21.50
CA PHE A 119 6.20 19.42 20.45
C PHE A 119 7.69 18.99 20.46
N GLU A 120 8.27 18.71 21.62
CA GLU A 120 9.71 18.37 21.71
C GLU A 120 10.08 17.04 21.08
N TRP A 121 9.16 16.08 21.16
CA TRP A 121 9.34 14.77 20.53
C TRP A 121 9.41 14.84 19.01
N GLN A 122 8.72 15.78 18.41
CA GLN A 122 8.64 15.95 16.96
C GLN A 122 9.91 16.50 16.34
N LYS A 123 10.59 17.42 17.00
CA LYS A 123 11.85 17.94 16.49
C LYS A 123 12.89 16.82 16.43
N GLY A 124 13.00 16.04 17.49
CA GLY A 124 13.89 14.89 17.53
C GLY A 124 13.56 13.82 16.47
N MET A 125 12.28 13.52 16.27
CA MET A 125 11.84 12.58 15.22
C MET A 125 12.08 13.14 13.82
N SER A 126 11.80 14.42 13.59
CA SER A 126 12.08 15.07 12.31
C SER A 126 13.57 15.08 12.02
N ASP A 127 14.39 15.46 12.98
CA ASP A 127 15.83 15.50 12.83
C ASP A 127 16.43 14.11 12.61
N TRP A 128 15.89 13.10 13.32
CA TRP A 128 16.26 11.70 13.12
C TRP A 128 15.86 11.22 11.72
N PHE A 129 14.63 11.51 11.30
CA PHE A 129 14.10 11.16 9.99
C PHE A 129 14.95 11.75 8.87
N TRP A 130 15.26 13.05 8.93
CA TRP A 130 16.13 13.73 7.98
C TRP A 130 17.57 13.20 8.00
N SER A 131 18.08 12.83 9.17
CA SER A 131 19.43 12.26 9.26
C SER A 131 19.53 10.87 8.60
N LEU A 132 18.46 10.10 8.62
CA LEU A 132 18.37 8.81 7.90
C LEU A 132 18.28 9.04 6.40
N GLU A 133 17.49 10.03 5.96
CA GLU A 133 17.34 10.38 4.55
C GLU A 133 18.66 10.82 3.92
N GLN A 134 19.39 11.71 4.59
CA GLN A 134 20.69 12.20 4.10
C GLN A 134 21.76 11.10 3.99
N LYS A 135 21.65 10.04 4.75
CA LYS A 135 22.61 8.93 4.75
C LYS A 135 22.23 7.78 3.82
N HIS A 136 21.07 7.83 3.20
CA HIS A 136 20.49 6.81 2.29
C HIS A 136 20.41 5.38 2.85
N LEU A 137 21.23 5.04 3.82
CA LEU A 137 21.38 3.67 4.36
C LEU A 137 20.25 3.28 5.33
N GLY A 138 19.69 4.24 6.07
CA GLY A 138 18.71 3.92 7.12
C GLY A 138 17.33 3.53 6.58
N TRP A 139 16.93 4.13 5.46
CA TRP A 139 15.63 3.87 4.85
C TRP A 139 15.58 2.54 4.13
N ASP A 140 16.63 2.23 3.39
CA ASP A 140 16.72 0.94 2.70
C ASP A 140 16.71 -0.19 3.72
N LEU A 141 17.52 -0.06 4.78
CA LEU A 141 17.56 -1.05 5.86
C LEU A 141 16.20 -1.22 6.56
N LEU A 142 15.49 -0.12 6.85
CA LEU A 142 14.17 -0.19 7.49
C LEU A 142 13.15 -0.84 6.56
N SER A 143 13.14 -0.45 5.29
CA SER A 143 12.24 -1.01 4.29
C SER A 143 12.51 -2.50 4.07
N GLU A 144 13.78 -2.90 4.01
CA GLU A 144 14.18 -4.31 3.92
C GLU A 144 13.80 -5.11 5.17
N ALA A 145 13.97 -4.55 6.36
CA ALA A 145 13.57 -5.17 7.61
C ALA A 145 12.03 -5.38 7.66
N CYS A 146 11.26 -4.37 7.28
CA CYS A 146 9.80 -4.48 7.18
C CYS A 146 9.38 -5.51 6.12
N ALA A 147 10.05 -5.54 4.97
CA ALA A 147 9.79 -6.50 3.92
C ALA A 147 10.12 -7.93 4.36
N SER A 148 11.24 -8.12 5.05
CA SER A 148 11.62 -9.42 5.62
C SER A 148 10.60 -9.89 6.67
N HIS A 149 10.09 -8.96 7.50
CA HIS A 149 9.06 -9.29 8.48
C HIS A 149 7.72 -9.65 7.80
N LEU A 150 7.33 -8.90 6.76
CA LEU A 150 6.14 -9.22 5.96
C LEU A 150 6.24 -10.61 5.32
N ASP A 151 7.40 -10.94 4.75
CA ASP A 151 7.67 -12.24 4.14
C ASP A 151 7.53 -13.38 5.16
N HIS A 152 8.06 -13.17 6.38
CA HIS A 152 7.92 -14.10 7.49
C HIS A 152 6.46 -14.28 7.92
N LEU A 153 5.72 -13.20 8.10
CA LEU A 153 4.30 -13.25 8.44
C LEU A 153 3.49 -13.95 7.36
N ALA A 154 3.74 -13.65 6.09
CA ALA A 154 3.11 -14.32 4.97
C ALA A 154 3.38 -15.84 4.99
N GLN A 155 4.63 -16.25 5.24
CA GLN A 155 4.99 -17.65 5.40
C GLN A 155 4.25 -18.32 6.56
N GLN A 156 4.08 -17.65 7.69
CA GLN A 156 3.33 -18.19 8.84
C GLN A 156 1.86 -18.44 8.52
N THR A 157 1.25 -17.70 7.61
CA THR A 157 -0.14 -17.96 7.18
C THR A 157 -0.27 -19.27 6.39
N GLY A 158 0.81 -19.74 5.77
CA GLY A 158 0.79 -20.86 4.83
C GLY A 158 0.07 -20.59 3.51
N LEU A 159 -0.40 -19.36 3.28
CA LEU A 159 -1.17 -19.01 2.09
C LEU A 159 -0.25 -18.58 0.95
N PRO A 160 -0.54 -18.97 -0.31
CA PRO A 160 0.12 -18.40 -1.46
C PRO A 160 0.06 -16.86 -1.38
N THR A 161 1.22 -16.22 -1.38
CA THR A 161 1.32 -14.77 -1.24
C THR A 161 2.06 -14.18 -2.41
N TYR A 162 1.48 -13.15 -2.99
CA TYR A 162 1.98 -12.46 -4.16
C TYR A 162 2.16 -10.98 -3.86
N SER A 163 3.14 -10.36 -4.49
CA SER A 163 3.36 -8.92 -4.43
C SER A 163 3.51 -8.33 -5.81
N TYR A 164 3.12 -7.08 -5.98
CA TYR A 164 3.47 -6.27 -7.13
C TYR A 164 3.87 -4.87 -6.71
N SER A 165 4.81 -4.27 -7.43
CA SER A 165 5.38 -2.98 -7.11
C SER A 165 5.16 -1.98 -8.24
N PHE A 166 4.75 -0.76 -7.90
CA PHE A 166 4.68 0.36 -8.82
C PHE A 166 6.03 1.03 -9.07
N THR A 167 6.96 0.88 -8.17
CA THR A 167 8.26 1.55 -8.24
C THR A 167 9.32 0.76 -8.98
N GLY A 168 9.05 -0.52 -9.24
CA GLY A 168 10.03 -1.45 -9.78
C GLY A 168 11.08 -1.91 -8.76
N VAL A 169 11.08 -1.38 -7.53
CA VAL A 169 11.90 -1.90 -6.44
C VAL A 169 11.37 -3.26 -6.06
N LYS A 170 12.26 -4.23 -5.92
CA LYS A 170 11.96 -5.59 -5.49
C LYS A 170 12.74 -5.89 -4.23
N TYR A 171 12.03 -6.27 -3.18
CA TYR A 171 12.65 -6.78 -1.96
C TYR A 171 13.04 -8.24 -2.12
N PRO A 172 14.08 -8.73 -1.42
CA PRO A 172 14.56 -10.09 -1.54
C PRO A 172 13.66 -11.08 -0.76
N TYR A 173 12.36 -11.12 -1.10
CA TYR A 173 11.44 -12.07 -0.51
C TYR A 173 11.85 -13.51 -0.80
N LYS A 174 11.64 -14.39 0.16
CA LYS A 174 11.87 -15.83 0.04
C LYS A 174 10.58 -16.60 -0.18
N TYR A 175 9.48 -16.13 0.39
CA TYR A 175 8.16 -16.75 0.35
C TYR A 175 7.21 -16.02 -0.60
N ILE A 176 7.14 -14.69 -0.50
CA ILE A 176 6.27 -13.86 -1.33
C ILE A 176 6.77 -13.87 -2.78
N LYS A 177 5.88 -14.14 -3.74
CA LYS A 177 6.21 -14.18 -5.17
C LYS A 177 5.86 -12.86 -5.85
N TYR A 178 6.79 -12.28 -6.58
CA TYR A 178 6.51 -11.10 -7.39
C TYR A 178 5.68 -11.44 -8.62
N LEU A 179 4.63 -10.66 -8.82
CA LEU A 179 3.89 -10.59 -10.08
C LEU A 179 4.60 -9.59 -11.00
N ASP A 180 4.88 -10.01 -12.22
CA ASP A 180 5.50 -9.12 -13.21
C ASP A 180 4.44 -8.21 -13.85
N VAL A 181 4.20 -7.10 -13.20
CA VAL A 181 3.32 -6.02 -13.70
C VAL A 181 4.12 -4.83 -14.26
N LYS A 182 5.44 -4.96 -14.39
CA LYS A 182 6.33 -3.89 -14.83
C LYS A 182 5.90 -3.21 -16.14
N PRO A 183 5.47 -3.94 -17.18
CA PRO A 183 5.01 -3.31 -18.41
C PRO A 183 3.75 -2.45 -18.20
N ALA A 184 2.93 -2.76 -17.17
CA ALA A 184 1.74 -1.99 -16.84
C ALA A 184 2.09 -0.68 -16.15
N THR A 185 2.97 -0.73 -15.17
CA THR A 185 3.28 0.46 -14.38
C THR A 185 3.93 1.54 -15.23
N GLU A 186 4.83 1.17 -16.14
CA GLU A 186 5.40 2.11 -17.08
C GLU A 186 4.32 2.71 -18.00
N GLN A 187 3.39 1.90 -18.52
CA GLN A 187 2.31 2.40 -19.36
C GLN A 187 1.27 3.20 -18.60
N LEU A 188 0.93 2.78 -17.37
CA LEU A 188 -0.09 3.40 -16.56
C LEU A 188 0.25 4.83 -16.15
N PHE A 189 1.52 5.12 -15.86
CA PHE A 189 1.96 6.46 -15.47
C PHE A 189 2.31 7.37 -16.65
N TYR A 190 2.60 6.83 -17.83
CA TYR A 190 2.92 7.65 -19.01
C TYR A 190 1.72 7.94 -19.90
N LYS A 191 0.67 7.14 -19.87
CA LYS A 191 -0.53 7.35 -20.68
C LYS A 191 -1.58 8.13 -19.92
N LYS A 192 -1.82 9.38 -20.33
CA LYS A 192 -2.76 10.31 -19.67
C LYS A 192 -4.20 9.81 -19.54
N ASP A 193 -4.62 8.84 -20.34
CA ASP A 193 -5.96 8.25 -20.28
C ASP A 193 -6.09 7.12 -19.24
N LEU A 194 -4.97 6.70 -18.64
CA LEU A 194 -4.93 5.61 -17.66
C LEU A 194 -4.83 6.10 -16.22
N HIS A 195 -4.49 7.37 -15.99
CA HIS A 195 -4.42 7.95 -14.65
C HIS A 195 -5.07 9.34 -14.60
N ASN A 196 -5.49 9.73 -13.41
CA ASN A 196 -5.97 11.07 -13.08
C ASN A 196 -4.79 12.03 -12.82
N PRO A 197 -5.03 13.35 -12.75
CA PRO A 197 -3.96 14.33 -12.47
C PRO A 197 -3.17 14.07 -11.18
N ASP A 198 -3.76 13.40 -10.20
CA ASP A 198 -3.13 13.01 -8.94
C ASP A 198 -2.41 11.66 -9.02
N LEU A 199 -2.25 11.11 -10.23
CA LEU A 199 -1.63 9.83 -10.56
C LEU A 199 -2.43 8.58 -10.13
N HIS A 200 -3.56 8.70 -9.46
CA HIS A 200 -4.43 7.54 -9.25
C HIS A 200 -5.06 7.06 -10.57
N PHE A 201 -5.29 5.76 -10.67
CA PHE A 201 -5.73 5.18 -11.93
C PHE A 201 -7.18 5.53 -12.25
N THR A 202 -7.44 5.84 -13.53
CA THR A 202 -8.79 5.86 -14.08
C THR A 202 -9.39 4.44 -14.07
N ARG A 203 -10.69 4.30 -14.35
CA ARG A 203 -11.30 2.99 -14.53
C ARG A 203 -10.53 2.14 -15.56
N LYS A 204 -10.15 2.74 -16.69
CA LYS A 204 -9.36 2.07 -17.73
C LYS A 204 -7.99 1.63 -17.22
N GLY A 205 -7.31 2.47 -16.42
CA GLY A 205 -6.04 2.12 -15.79
C GLY A 205 -6.18 0.96 -14.82
N ASN A 206 -7.21 0.97 -13.99
CA ASN A 206 -7.52 -0.13 -13.07
C ASN A 206 -7.82 -1.44 -13.81
N THR A 207 -8.58 -1.38 -14.93
CA THR A 207 -8.81 -2.56 -15.79
C THR A 207 -7.51 -3.13 -16.33
N VAL A 208 -6.63 -2.29 -16.88
CA VAL A 208 -5.31 -2.73 -17.40
C VAL A 208 -4.49 -3.39 -16.30
N LEU A 209 -4.41 -2.77 -15.12
CA LEU A 209 -3.67 -3.32 -13.98
C LEU A 209 -4.26 -4.65 -13.51
N GLY A 210 -5.57 -4.72 -13.34
CA GLY A 210 -6.27 -5.93 -12.89
C GLY A 210 -6.07 -7.11 -13.83
N GLN A 211 -6.16 -6.89 -15.14
CA GLN A 211 -5.93 -7.93 -16.15
C GLN A 211 -4.47 -8.44 -16.12
N MET A 212 -3.51 -7.57 -15.87
CA MET A 212 -2.12 -7.99 -15.75
C MET A 212 -1.86 -8.77 -14.47
N ILE A 213 -2.43 -8.35 -13.34
CA ILE A 213 -2.34 -9.10 -12.08
C ILE A 213 -2.99 -10.46 -12.27
N LYS A 214 -4.19 -10.53 -12.83
CA LYS A 214 -4.90 -11.77 -13.13
C LYS A 214 -4.06 -12.70 -14.00
N LYS A 215 -3.44 -12.18 -15.06
CA LYS A 215 -2.51 -12.94 -15.91
C LYS A 215 -1.29 -13.45 -15.14
N GLY A 216 -0.74 -12.63 -14.25
CA GLY A 216 0.43 -12.99 -13.43
C GLY A 216 0.13 -14.05 -12.38
N LEU A 217 -1.10 -14.08 -11.86
CA LEU A 217 -1.57 -15.12 -10.94
C LEU A 217 -1.74 -16.46 -11.64
N GLY A 218 -1.99 -16.46 -12.97
CA GLY A 218 -2.17 -17.68 -13.76
C GLY A 218 -3.32 -18.57 -13.24
N ASP A 219 -3.27 -19.85 -13.61
CA ASP A 219 -4.24 -20.85 -13.15
C ASP A 219 -3.98 -21.28 -11.68
N GLY A 220 -2.99 -20.70 -11.02
CA GLY A 220 -2.53 -21.10 -9.68
C GLY A 220 -3.46 -20.73 -8.53
N LEU A 221 -4.58 -20.06 -8.81
CA LEU A 221 -5.62 -19.72 -7.82
C LEU A 221 -6.97 -20.41 -8.12
N GLN A 222 -7.00 -21.40 -9.03
CA GLN A 222 -8.20 -22.21 -9.27
C GLN A 222 -8.47 -23.20 -8.14
#